data_fcb36b6c20741f312ef2b3b47fdce36b
#
_entry.id   fcb36b6c20741f312ef2b3b47fdce36b
#
_cell.length_a   1.000
_cell.length_b   1.000
_cell.length_c   1.000
_cell.angle_alpha   90.00
_cell.angle_beta   90.00
_cell.angle_gamma   90.00
#
_symmetry.space_group_name_H-M   'P 1'
#
loop_
_entity.id
_entity.type
_entity.pdbx_description
1 polymer ?
#
loop_
_entity_poly.entity_id
_entity_poly.type
_entity_poly.pdbx_seq_one_letter_code
_entity_poly.pdbx_strand_id
1 'polypeptide(L)' 'MSELRWTTDRMDQLENAARKGLKVALSRRGTEYVVTAMRVTSVGQHEALIGWLPMTGEELTFRLDEIESFQVIE' A
#
# COMPACT_ATOMS: atom_id res chain seq x y z
N MET A 1 18.80 -4.52 -6.91
CA MET A 1 17.42 -4.85 -6.57
C MET A 1 17.08 -4.21 -5.23
N SER A 2 16.07 -3.38 -5.22
CA SER A 2 15.72 -2.70 -3.98
C SER A 2 14.50 -3.36 -3.37
N GLU A 3 14.64 -3.76 -2.12
CA GLU A 3 13.53 -4.22 -1.32
C GLU A 3 13.21 -3.16 -0.31
N LEU A 4 11.93 -2.84 -0.18
CA LEU A 4 11.48 -1.92 0.82
C LEU A 4 11.55 -2.62 2.17
N ARG A 5 12.29 -2.01 3.10
CA ARG A 5 12.34 -2.54 4.45
C ARG A 5 11.16 -1.99 5.24
N TRP A 6 10.36 -2.88 5.77
CA TRP A 6 9.20 -2.49 6.56
C TRP A 6 9.62 -2.25 8.00
N THR A 7 9.87 -0.97 8.30
CA THR A 7 10.16 -0.53 9.64
C THR A 7 8.87 -0.16 10.34
N THR A 8 8.93 0.02 11.66
CA THR A 8 7.77 0.46 12.42
C THR A 8 7.25 1.79 11.88
N ASP A 9 8.15 2.71 11.55
CA ASP A 9 7.74 4.01 11.01
C ASP A 9 7.00 3.87 9.70
N ARG A 10 7.47 3.01 8.81
CA ARG A 10 6.81 2.82 7.51
C ARG A 10 5.46 2.14 7.67
N MET A 11 5.37 1.15 8.55
CA MET A 11 4.09 0.53 8.85
C MET A 11 3.10 1.55 9.42
N ASP A 12 3.57 2.39 10.35
CA ASP A 12 2.71 3.41 10.93
C ASP A 12 2.22 4.39 9.89
N GLN A 13 3.08 4.79 8.96
CA GLN A 13 2.68 5.69 7.87
C GLN A 13 1.59 5.06 7.02
N LEU A 14 1.76 3.79 6.67
CA LEU A 14 0.78 3.11 5.82
C LEU A 14 -0.53 2.91 6.55
N GLU A 15 -0.48 2.48 7.80
CA GLU A 15 -1.69 2.28 8.60
C GLU A 15 -2.42 3.59 8.83
N ASN A 16 -1.67 4.67 9.06
CA ASN A 16 -2.29 5.98 9.22
C ASN A 16 -2.96 6.44 7.93
N ALA A 17 -2.30 6.21 6.79
CA ALA A 17 -2.90 6.55 5.50
C ALA A 17 -4.18 5.75 5.28
N ALA A 18 -4.19 4.47 5.62
CA ALA A 18 -5.37 3.64 5.48
C ALA A 18 -6.52 4.12 6.38
N ARG A 19 -6.17 4.47 7.62
CA ARG A 19 -7.19 4.94 8.58
C ARG A 19 -7.81 6.26 8.14
N LYS A 20 -7.02 7.12 7.50
CA LYS A 20 -7.50 8.44 7.06
C LYS A 20 -7.99 8.45 5.62
N GLY A 21 -7.87 7.34 4.90
CA GLY A 21 -8.28 7.29 3.50
C GLY A 21 -7.43 8.14 2.58
N LEU A 22 -6.13 8.24 2.87
CA LEU A 22 -5.22 9.04 2.07
C LEU A 22 -4.79 8.27 0.82
N LYS A 23 -4.29 9.01 -0.17
CA LYS A 23 -3.74 8.41 -1.37
C LYS A 23 -2.32 7.95 -1.13
N VAL A 24 -1.97 6.83 -1.73
CA VAL A 24 -0.63 6.27 -1.64
C VAL A 24 -0.17 5.94 -3.05
N ALA A 25 1.00 6.46 -3.42
CA ALA A 25 1.67 6.05 -4.63
C ALA A 25 2.62 4.91 -4.28
N LEU A 26 2.52 3.81 -4.96
CA LEU A 26 3.37 2.66 -4.68
C LEU A 26 3.81 1.98 -5.96
N SER A 27 4.92 1.25 -5.87
CA SER A 27 5.41 0.42 -6.97
C SER A 27 5.39 -1.03 -6.58
N ARG A 28 4.90 -1.86 -7.49
CA ARG A 28 4.90 -3.31 -7.34
C ARG A 28 5.24 -3.93 -8.69
N ARG A 29 6.26 -4.76 -8.71
CA ARG A 29 6.69 -5.47 -9.93
C ARG A 29 6.91 -4.53 -11.10
N GLY A 30 7.55 -3.40 -10.84
CA GLY A 30 7.86 -2.43 -11.87
C GLY A 30 6.69 -1.59 -12.33
N THR A 31 5.51 -1.76 -11.75
CA THR A 31 4.33 -0.97 -12.10
C THR A 31 4.00 -0.03 -10.96
N GLU A 32 3.70 1.22 -11.31
CA GLU A 32 3.32 2.22 -10.31
C GLU A 32 1.80 2.32 -10.23
N TYR A 33 1.32 2.46 -9.01
CA TYR A 33 -0.10 2.61 -8.73
C TYR A 33 -0.31 3.80 -7.83
N VAL A 34 -1.41 4.51 -8.03
CA VAL A 34 -1.87 5.53 -7.09
C VAL A 34 -3.24 5.08 -6.63
N VAL A 35 -3.34 4.74 -5.36
CA VAL A 35 -4.57 4.17 -4.80
C VAL A 35 -4.97 4.96 -3.56
N THR A 36 -6.25 4.90 -3.23
CA THR A 36 -6.73 5.37 -1.93
C THR A 36 -6.56 4.22 -0.95
N ALA A 37 -5.76 4.42 0.09
CA ALA A 37 -5.54 3.40 1.09
C ALA A 37 -6.82 3.18 1.87
N MET A 38 -7.24 1.93 2.00
CA MET A 38 -8.48 1.59 2.70
C MET A 38 -8.21 0.91 4.03
N ARG A 39 -7.37 -0.12 4.03
CA ARG A 39 -7.01 -0.80 5.26
C ARG A 39 -5.79 -1.67 5.04
N VAL A 40 -5.13 -1.99 6.14
CA VAL A 40 -4.06 -2.98 6.15
C VAL A 40 -4.64 -4.22 6.84
N THR A 41 -4.49 -5.36 6.21
CA THR A 41 -5.09 -6.60 6.70
C THR A 41 -4.12 -7.75 6.48
N SER A 42 -4.46 -8.91 7.03
CA SER A 42 -3.67 -10.12 6.82
C SER A 42 -4.36 -11.00 5.80
N VAL A 43 -3.59 -11.46 4.82
CA VAL A 43 -4.05 -12.41 3.80
C VAL A 43 -3.15 -13.62 3.91
N GLY A 44 -3.70 -14.72 4.42
CA GLY A 44 -2.88 -15.87 4.74
C GLY A 44 -1.90 -15.51 5.84
N GLN A 45 -0.61 -15.68 5.57
CA GLN A 45 0.45 -15.34 6.53
C GLN A 45 1.15 -14.03 6.17
N HIS A 46 0.56 -13.24 5.27
CA HIS A 46 1.17 -12.02 4.79
C HIS A 46 0.28 -10.83 5.11
N GLU A 47 0.92 -9.71 5.44
CA GLU A 47 0.18 -8.48 5.57
C GLU A 47 0.04 -7.83 4.21
N ALA A 48 -1.09 -7.16 3.99
CA ALA A 48 -1.42 -6.57 2.71
C ALA A 48 -2.14 -5.26 2.90
N LEU A 49 -1.93 -4.35 1.94
CA LEU A 49 -2.68 -3.12 1.85
C LEU A 49 -3.82 -3.33 0.87
N ILE A 50 -5.03 -2.97 1.29
CA ILE A 50 -6.18 -2.92 0.39
C ILE A 50 -6.28 -1.49 -0.10
N GLY A 51 -6.20 -1.31 -1.41
CA GLY A 51 -6.26 0.00 -2.03
C GLY A 51 -7.39 0.09 -3.04
N TRP A 52 -7.94 1.29 -3.16
CA TRP A 52 -9.02 1.58 -4.11
C TRP A 52 -8.44 2.34 -5.28
N LEU A 53 -8.71 1.85 -6.50
CA LEU A 53 -8.33 2.55 -7.73
C LEU A 53 -9.52 3.40 -8.18
N PRO A 54 -9.44 4.72 -8.04
CA PRO A 54 -10.59 5.57 -8.39
C PRO A 54 -10.95 5.52 -9.87
N MET A 55 -9.96 5.31 -10.74
CA MET A 55 -10.20 5.35 -12.17
C MET A 55 -11.03 4.18 -12.67
N THR A 56 -10.87 3.01 -12.04
CA THR A 56 -11.58 1.81 -12.47
C THR A 56 -12.65 1.35 -11.48
N GLY A 57 -12.61 1.87 -10.28
CA GLY A 57 -13.53 1.44 -9.22
C GLY A 57 -13.19 0.08 -8.65
N GLU A 58 -11.93 -0.33 -8.76
CA GLU A 58 -11.52 -1.64 -8.29
C GLU A 58 -10.79 -1.56 -6.96
N GLU A 59 -11.00 -2.57 -6.12
CA GLU A 59 -10.14 -2.79 -4.96
C GLU A 59 -9.01 -3.72 -5.35
N LEU A 60 -7.80 -3.35 -4.96
CA LEU A 60 -6.62 -4.19 -5.20
C LEU A 60 -5.98 -4.53 -3.87
N THR A 61 -5.41 -5.72 -3.82
CA THR A 61 -4.68 -6.20 -2.65
C THR A 61 -3.20 -6.20 -2.99
N PHE A 62 -2.42 -5.46 -2.20
CA PHE A 62 -0.97 -5.39 -2.39
C PHE A 62 -0.31 -6.01 -1.18
N ARG A 63 0.31 -7.18 -1.36
CA ARG A 63 1.10 -7.77 -0.29
C ARG A 63 2.28 -6.85 0.01
N LEU A 64 2.52 -6.59 1.29
CA LEU A 64 3.58 -5.66 1.67
C LEU A 64 4.95 -6.13 1.22
N ASP A 65 5.17 -7.44 1.18
CA ASP A 65 6.45 -7.97 0.74
C ASP A 65 6.67 -7.82 -0.76
N GLU A 66 5.65 -7.44 -1.53
CA GLU A 66 5.77 -7.18 -2.96
C GLU A 66 5.89 -5.70 -3.29
N ILE A 67 5.66 -4.82 -2.32
CA ILE A 67 5.74 -3.38 -2.54
C ILE A 67 7.20 -2.98 -2.53
N GLU A 68 7.65 -2.38 -3.63
CA GLU A 68 9.04 -1.97 -3.79
C GLU A 68 9.31 -0.59 -3.21
N SER A 69 8.30 0.28 -3.26
CA SER A 69 8.39 1.62 -2.69
C SER A 69 6.99 2.17 -2.50
N PHE A 70 6.84 3.10 -1.58
CA PHE A 70 5.56 3.80 -1.44
C PHE A 70 5.78 5.20 -0.90
N GLN A 71 4.82 6.06 -1.19
CA GLN A 71 4.80 7.43 -0.68
C GLN A 71 3.36 7.82 -0.40
N VAL A 72 3.12 8.33 0.79
CA VAL A 72 1.80 8.82 1.15
C VAL A 72 1.63 10.23 0.59
N ILE A 73 0.54 10.45 -0.12
CA ILE A 73 0.21 11.74 -0.73
C ILE A 73 -0.93 12.36 0.08
N GLU A 74 -0.64 13.51 0.66
CA GLU A 74 -1.66 14.19 1.46
C GLU A 74 -2.26 15.37 0.73
#